data_2b68fc19d01e6a231766e3ce43988a74
#
_entry.id   2b68fc19d01e6a231766e3ce43988a74
#
_cell.length_a   1.000
_cell.length_b   1.000
_cell.length_c   1.000
_cell.angle_alpha   90.00
_cell.angle_beta   90.00
_cell.angle_gamma   90.00
#
_symmetry.space_group_name_H-M   'P 1'
#
loop_
_entity.id
_entity.type
_entity.pdbx_description
1 polymer ?
#
loop_
_entity_poly.entity_id
_entity_poly.type
_entity_poly.pdbx_seq_one_letter_code
_entity_poly.pdbx_strand_id
1 'polypeptide(L)'
;MPKKTKNVEKAKKGKRPIACILFSLIALLLATVIVFGLTNLLVIFGGSHIKSDFEGKKYDCILVLGAGLYPDGTPSDMLADRLDVAIDLYEKGTSKVILLSGDRSDERNYDEVSAMARYCLERGIPSEAIEMDGEGYSTYDSVNNVKKNGRYKNIVIVTQKYHLYRAIYIAEKLDVSADGANASLNKYSGQGARGLREFGARTKDFFKVFFK
;
A
#
# COMPACT_ATOMS: atom_id res chain seq x y z
N MET A 1 -56.35 37.16 -27.65
CA MET A 1 -55.51 35.97 -27.49
C MET A 1 -54.04 36.36 -27.24
N PRO A 2 -53.60 36.56 -25.98
CA PRO A 2 -52.15 36.60 -25.73
C PRO A 2 -51.71 35.84 -24.43
N LYS A 3 -52.44 34.80 -24.01
CA LYS A 3 -52.06 34.06 -22.75
C LYS A 3 -51.19 32.81 -22.96
N LYS A 4 -51.01 32.32 -24.19
CA LYS A 4 -50.19 31.09 -24.45
C LYS A 4 -48.68 31.34 -24.52
N THR A 5 -48.25 32.53 -24.90
CA THR A 5 -46.81 32.84 -25.08
C THR A 5 -46.08 33.06 -23.77
N LYS A 6 -46.71 33.60 -22.71
CA LYS A 6 -46.08 33.86 -21.40
C LYS A 6 -45.75 32.57 -20.60
N ASN A 7 -46.53 31.49 -20.79
CA ASN A 7 -46.30 30.23 -20.07
C ASN A 7 -45.16 29.39 -20.70
N VAL A 8 -44.91 29.52 -22.00
CA VAL A 8 -43.80 28.81 -22.66
C VAL A 8 -42.44 29.44 -22.30
N GLU A 9 -42.40 30.75 -22.11
CA GLU A 9 -41.18 31.48 -21.76
C GLU A 9 -40.80 31.27 -20.29
N LYS A 10 -41.75 31.18 -19.35
CA LYS A 10 -41.49 30.81 -17.97
C LYS A 10 -40.99 29.38 -17.79
N ALA A 11 -41.49 28.43 -18.58
CA ALA A 11 -41.02 27.01 -18.56
C ALA A 11 -39.61 26.86 -19.10
N LYS A 12 -39.19 27.70 -20.07
CA LYS A 12 -37.79 27.70 -20.59
C LYS A 12 -36.80 28.34 -19.62
N LYS A 13 -37.18 29.33 -18.83
CA LYS A 13 -36.32 30.00 -17.84
C LYS A 13 -35.99 29.10 -16.63
N GLY A 14 -36.89 28.20 -16.23
CA GLY A 14 -36.65 27.27 -15.09
C GLY A 14 -35.79 26.07 -15.42
N LYS A 15 -35.65 25.64 -16.68
CA LYS A 15 -34.88 24.47 -17.09
C LYS A 15 -33.39 24.75 -17.28
N ARG A 16 -33.00 25.97 -17.62
CA ARG A 16 -31.62 26.38 -17.83
C ARG A 16 -30.72 26.22 -16.59
N PRO A 17 -31.11 26.69 -15.39
CA PRO A 17 -30.28 26.52 -14.20
C PRO A 17 -30.10 25.04 -13.81
N ILE A 18 -31.13 24.20 -13.96
CA ILE A 18 -31.06 22.76 -13.67
C ILE A 18 -30.08 22.05 -14.63
N ALA A 19 -30.15 22.38 -15.94
CA ALA A 19 -29.21 21.81 -16.92
C ALA A 19 -27.76 22.22 -16.64
N CYS A 20 -27.51 23.46 -16.23
CA CYS A 20 -26.17 23.92 -15.84
C CYS A 20 -25.66 23.19 -14.60
N ILE A 21 -26.49 22.98 -13.59
CA ILE A 21 -26.13 22.22 -12.37
C ILE A 21 -25.80 20.77 -12.73
N LEU A 22 -26.65 20.11 -13.54
CA LEU A 22 -26.38 18.74 -13.97
C LEU A 22 -25.09 18.64 -14.77
N PHE A 23 -24.82 19.57 -15.68
CA PHE A 23 -23.57 19.61 -16.43
C PHE A 23 -22.37 19.78 -15.50
N SER A 24 -22.44 20.68 -14.53
CA SER A 24 -21.37 20.89 -13.53
C SER A 24 -21.12 19.64 -12.68
N LEU A 25 -22.18 18.94 -12.26
CA LEU A 25 -22.05 17.69 -11.52
C LEU A 25 -21.40 16.57 -12.35
N ILE A 26 -21.80 16.45 -13.61
CA ILE A 26 -21.18 15.48 -14.53
C ILE A 26 -19.72 15.82 -14.77
N ALA A 27 -19.39 17.09 -15.00
CA ALA A 27 -18.02 17.53 -15.20
C ALA A 27 -17.15 17.27 -13.95
N LEU A 28 -17.68 17.53 -12.75
CA LEU A 28 -17.00 17.22 -11.50
C LEU A 28 -16.78 15.71 -11.32
N LEU A 29 -17.78 14.90 -11.62
CA LEU A 29 -17.67 13.45 -11.57
C LEU A 29 -16.58 12.94 -12.52
N LEU A 30 -16.59 13.41 -13.76
CA LEU A 30 -15.57 13.05 -14.77
C LEU A 30 -14.18 13.48 -14.33
N ALA A 31 -14.03 14.70 -13.80
CA ALA A 31 -12.75 15.18 -13.27
C ALA A 31 -12.25 14.29 -12.12
N THR A 32 -13.13 13.89 -11.21
CA THR A 32 -12.81 12.97 -10.13
C THR A 32 -12.32 11.62 -10.65
N VAL A 33 -13.04 11.03 -11.59
CA VAL A 33 -12.66 9.75 -12.23
C VAL A 33 -11.29 9.85 -12.91
N ILE A 34 -11.04 10.95 -13.62
CA ILE A 34 -9.75 11.20 -14.28
C ILE A 34 -8.62 11.30 -13.23
N VAL A 35 -8.81 12.05 -12.17
CA VAL A 35 -7.80 12.19 -11.08
C VAL A 35 -7.50 10.83 -10.47
N PHE A 36 -8.52 10.05 -10.12
CA PHE A 36 -8.32 8.69 -9.57
C PHE A 36 -7.61 7.78 -10.58
N GLY A 37 -7.97 7.82 -11.85
CA GLY A 37 -7.32 7.04 -12.90
C GLY A 37 -5.84 7.40 -13.06
N LEU A 38 -5.54 8.70 -13.19
CA LEU A 38 -4.18 9.19 -13.39
C LEU A 38 -3.28 8.90 -12.18
N THR A 39 -3.75 9.15 -10.95
CA THR A 39 -2.96 8.87 -9.75
C THR A 39 -2.65 7.38 -9.61
N ASN A 40 -3.61 6.50 -9.91
CA ASN A 40 -3.37 5.06 -9.91
C ASN A 40 -2.35 4.63 -10.96
N LEU A 41 -2.44 5.17 -12.19
CA LEU A 41 -1.46 4.90 -13.23
C LEU A 41 -0.05 5.35 -12.83
N LEU A 42 0.09 6.56 -12.30
CA LEU A 42 1.37 7.10 -11.84
C LEU A 42 1.99 6.26 -10.71
N VAL A 43 1.18 5.80 -9.75
CA VAL A 43 1.63 4.90 -8.68
C VAL A 43 2.06 3.54 -9.23
N ILE A 44 1.32 2.96 -10.19
CA ILE A 44 1.66 1.67 -10.79
C ILE A 44 2.95 1.78 -11.61
N PHE A 45 3.11 2.81 -12.42
CA PHE A 45 4.33 3.01 -13.21
C PHE A 45 5.54 3.31 -12.32
N GLY A 46 5.40 4.24 -11.36
CA GLY A 46 6.48 4.59 -10.43
C GLY A 46 6.86 3.47 -9.46
N GLY A 47 5.95 2.53 -9.17
CA GLY A 47 6.19 1.39 -8.29
C GLY A 47 6.41 0.07 -9.02
N SER A 48 6.86 0.07 -10.27
CA SER A 48 6.95 -1.13 -11.10
C SER A 48 8.20 -2.00 -10.89
N HIS A 49 9.08 -1.63 -9.96
CA HIS A 49 10.33 -2.34 -9.66
C HIS A 49 10.09 -3.66 -8.88
N ILE A 50 9.23 -4.52 -9.42
CA ILE A 50 8.92 -5.84 -8.87
C ILE A 50 9.82 -6.86 -9.53
N LYS A 51 10.59 -7.60 -8.73
CA LYS A 51 11.53 -8.60 -9.19
C LYS A 51 11.06 -10.01 -8.82
N SER A 52 11.38 -10.96 -9.67
CA SER A 52 11.18 -12.40 -9.44
C SER A 52 12.49 -13.10 -9.06
N ASP A 53 13.63 -12.45 -9.31
CA ASP A 53 14.95 -12.98 -9.03
C ASP A 53 15.81 -11.95 -8.29
N PHE A 54 16.40 -12.39 -7.19
CA PHE A 54 17.27 -11.65 -6.32
C PHE A 54 18.69 -12.23 -6.23
N GLU A 55 19.01 -13.23 -7.05
CA GLU A 55 20.31 -13.89 -7.05
C GLU A 55 21.44 -12.88 -7.30
N GLY A 56 22.49 -12.96 -6.50
CA GLY A 56 23.65 -12.08 -6.57
C GLY A 56 23.40 -10.62 -6.14
N LYS A 57 22.17 -10.22 -5.83
CA LYS A 57 21.84 -8.86 -5.38
C LYS A 57 21.95 -8.76 -3.86
N LYS A 58 22.40 -7.58 -3.40
CA LYS A 58 22.53 -7.27 -1.97
C LYS A 58 21.73 -6.03 -1.65
N TYR A 59 21.01 -6.11 -0.54
CA TYR A 59 20.19 -5.03 -0.01
C TYR A 59 20.52 -4.79 1.46
N ASP A 60 20.24 -3.59 1.93
CA ASP A 60 20.52 -3.21 3.32
C ASP A 60 19.57 -3.95 4.29
N CYS A 61 18.29 -4.09 3.93
CA CYS A 61 17.33 -4.91 4.68
C CYS A 61 16.22 -5.48 3.79
N ILE A 62 15.55 -6.51 4.30
CA ILE A 62 14.30 -7.06 3.78
C ILE A 62 13.17 -6.50 4.65
N LEU A 63 12.40 -5.54 4.12
CA LEU A 63 11.25 -4.94 4.80
C LEU A 63 10.01 -5.79 4.60
N VAL A 64 9.48 -6.39 5.65
CA VAL A 64 8.23 -7.15 5.65
C VAL A 64 7.10 -6.26 6.17
N LEU A 65 6.09 -6.03 5.34
CA LEU A 65 4.91 -5.25 5.75
C LEU A 65 3.86 -6.13 6.44
N GLY A 66 3.25 -5.65 7.51
CA GLY A 66 2.17 -6.32 8.22
C GLY A 66 0.93 -6.60 7.36
N ALA A 67 0.19 -7.68 7.67
CA ALA A 67 -1.03 -8.10 6.96
C ALA A 67 -2.14 -8.61 7.90
N GLY A 68 -1.94 -8.47 9.21
CA GLY A 68 -2.87 -8.84 10.24
C GLY A 68 -2.61 -10.22 10.86
N LEU A 69 -3.15 -10.38 12.06
CA LEU A 69 -3.15 -11.63 12.83
C LEU A 69 -4.53 -12.26 12.83
N TYR A 70 -4.56 -13.56 13.04
CA TYR A 70 -5.75 -14.27 13.45
C TYR A 70 -6.13 -13.98 14.92
N PRO A 71 -7.37 -14.26 15.36
CA PRO A 71 -7.80 -14.01 16.75
C PRO A 71 -6.96 -14.72 17.83
N ASP A 72 -6.28 -15.81 17.46
CA ASP A 72 -5.37 -16.56 18.33
C ASP A 72 -3.96 -15.96 18.43
N GLY A 73 -3.72 -14.82 17.74
CA GLY A 73 -2.44 -14.13 17.71
C GLY A 73 -1.41 -14.73 16.75
N THR A 74 -1.80 -15.70 15.91
CA THR A 74 -0.95 -16.22 14.85
C THR A 74 -0.99 -15.34 13.59
N PRO A 75 0.08 -15.28 12.78
CA PRO A 75 0.05 -14.57 11.50
C PRO A 75 -1.06 -15.07 10.58
N SER A 76 -1.81 -14.15 9.94
CA SER A 76 -2.75 -14.52 8.88
C SER A 76 -2.02 -15.20 7.72
N ASP A 77 -2.71 -15.98 6.89
CA ASP A 77 -2.11 -16.65 5.73
C ASP A 77 -1.34 -15.68 4.84
N MET A 78 -1.87 -14.46 4.65
CA MET A 78 -1.18 -13.42 3.89
C MET A 78 0.11 -12.94 4.56
N LEU A 79 0.13 -12.86 5.88
CA LEU A 79 1.31 -12.47 6.64
C LEU A 79 2.33 -13.59 6.67
N ALA A 80 1.89 -14.84 6.85
CA ALA A 80 2.74 -16.02 6.78
C ALA A 80 3.47 -16.11 5.43
N ASP A 81 2.75 -15.96 4.31
CA ASP A 81 3.37 -15.95 2.98
C ASP A 81 4.44 -14.84 2.83
N ARG A 82 4.25 -13.66 3.43
CA ARG A 82 5.27 -12.59 3.44
C ARG A 82 6.51 -13.00 4.22
N LEU A 83 6.30 -13.59 5.38
CA LEU A 83 7.38 -14.05 6.24
C LEU A 83 8.17 -15.19 5.56
N ASP A 84 7.50 -16.14 4.94
CA ASP A 84 8.16 -17.25 4.22
C ASP A 84 9.02 -16.73 3.05
N VAL A 85 8.52 -15.75 2.27
CA VAL A 85 9.32 -15.11 1.21
C VAL A 85 10.51 -14.34 1.78
N ALA A 86 10.33 -13.65 2.91
CA ALA A 86 11.42 -12.91 3.54
C ALA A 86 12.51 -13.83 4.10
N ILE A 87 12.14 -14.99 4.66
CA ILE A 87 13.04 -16.03 5.14
C ILE A 87 13.84 -16.61 3.97
N ASP A 88 13.18 -16.98 2.86
CA ASP A 88 13.85 -17.47 1.65
C ASP A 88 14.88 -16.46 1.10
N LEU A 89 14.52 -15.18 1.06
CA LEU A 89 15.44 -14.12 0.64
C LEU A 89 16.63 -13.96 1.60
N TYR A 90 16.41 -14.07 2.91
CA TYR A 90 17.46 -14.02 3.90
C TYR A 90 18.42 -15.21 3.76
N GLU A 91 17.90 -16.43 3.63
CA GLU A 91 18.68 -17.65 3.46
C GLU A 91 19.53 -17.64 2.17
N LYS A 92 19.01 -17.03 1.10
CA LYS A 92 19.74 -16.76 -0.14
C LYS A 92 20.79 -15.64 0.01
N GLY A 93 20.88 -15.05 1.20
CA GLY A 93 21.83 -14.00 1.51
C GLY A 93 21.56 -12.68 0.80
N THR A 94 20.30 -12.39 0.44
CA THR A 94 19.87 -11.13 -0.18
C THR A 94 20.11 -9.95 0.77
N SER A 95 19.89 -10.13 2.07
CA SER A 95 20.26 -9.20 3.13
C SER A 95 20.64 -9.95 4.41
N LYS A 96 21.31 -9.27 5.34
CA LYS A 96 21.59 -9.77 6.70
C LYS A 96 20.53 -9.37 7.72
N VAL A 97 19.53 -8.55 7.33
CA VAL A 97 18.51 -7.99 8.21
C VAL A 97 17.14 -8.22 7.62
N ILE A 98 16.23 -8.74 8.44
CA ILE A 98 14.78 -8.75 8.21
C ILE A 98 14.17 -7.69 9.13
N LEU A 99 13.63 -6.63 8.53
CA LEU A 99 12.91 -5.57 9.25
C LEU A 99 11.41 -5.85 9.18
N LEU A 100 10.83 -6.19 10.31
CA LEU A 100 9.42 -6.51 10.47
C LEU A 100 8.67 -5.22 10.84
N SER A 101 7.81 -4.71 9.95
CA SER A 101 7.07 -3.49 10.18
C SER A 101 5.57 -3.76 10.18
N GLY A 102 4.92 -3.43 11.29
CA GLY A 102 3.51 -3.68 11.54
C GLY A 102 2.96 -2.84 12.66
N ASP A 103 1.72 -3.11 13.03
CA ASP A 103 1.02 -2.40 14.10
C ASP A 103 1.30 -3.06 15.46
N ARG A 104 1.66 -2.22 16.43
CA ARG A 104 1.71 -2.59 17.84
C ARG A 104 0.89 -1.62 18.66
N SER A 105 -0.14 -2.13 19.34
CA SER A 105 -1.06 -1.33 20.13
C SER A 105 -1.36 -2.03 21.44
N ASP A 106 -0.79 -1.51 22.53
CA ASP A 106 -1.02 -2.02 23.89
C ASP A 106 -2.51 -1.87 24.28
N GLU A 107 -3.17 -0.77 23.87
CA GLU A 107 -4.59 -0.51 24.14
C GLU A 107 -5.52 -1.58 23.53
N ARG A 108 -5.15 -2.12 22.37
CA ARG A 108 -5.92 -3.16 21.67
C ARG A 108 -5.43 -4.57 21.96
N ASN A 109 -4.42 -4.74 22.83
CA ASN A 109 -3.71 -6.00 23.03
C ASN A 109 -3.32 -6.68 21.68
N TYR A 110 -2.77 -5.87 20.77
CA TYR A 110 -2.41 -6.28 19.43
C TYR A 110 -0.92 -6.01 19.17
N ASP A 111 -0.15 -7.04 18.91
CA ASP A 111 1.29 -6.95 18.65
C ASP A 111 1.67 -7.83 17.44
N GLU A 112 1.51 -7.25 16.25
CA GLU A 112 1.80 -7.93 15.00
C GLU A 112 3.30 -8.20 14.84
N VAL A 113 4.14 -7.23 15.21
CA VAL A 113 5.59 -7.37 15.01
C VAL A 113 6.21 -8.45 15.89
N SER A 114 5.73 -8.62 17.12
CA SER A 114 6.18 -9.73 17.98
C SER A 114 5.73 -11.09 17.47
N ALA A 115 4.54 -11.19 16.88
CA ALA A 115 4.09 -12.41 16.23
C ALA A 115 4.91 -12.74 14.98
N MET A 116 5.27 -11.72 14.17
CA MET A 116 6.15 -11.86 13.02
C MET A 116 7.55 -12.32 13.44
N ALA A 117 8.13 -11.72 14.50
CA ALA A 117 9.43 -12.09 15.00
C ALA A 117 9.46 -13.55 15.50
N ARG A 118 8.46 -13.95 16.28
CA ARG A 118 8.31 -15.34 16.75
C ARG A 118 8.27 -16.32 15.57
N TYR A 119 7.49 -16.02 14.54
CA TYR A 119 7.39 -16.84 13.34
C TYR A 119 8.76 -17.05 12.65
N CYS A 120 9.58 -15.99 12.56
CA CYS A 120 10.92 -16.07 11.99
C CYS A 120 11.87 -16.88 12.89
N LEU A 121 11.85 -16.64 14.22
CA LEU A 121 12.68 -17.38 15.19
C LEU A 121 12.39 -18.89 15.16
N GLU A 122 11.13 -19.28 15.12
CA GLU A 122 10.69 -20.68 15.04
C GLU A 122 11.18 -21.38 13.76
N ARG A 123 11.53 -20.60 12.71
CA ARG A 123 12.10 -21.09 11.44
C ARG A 123 13.62 -20.95 11.35
N GLY A 124 14.27 -20.67 12.48
CA GLY A 124 15.73 -20.68 12.58
C GLY A 124 16.42 -19.38 12.17
N ILE A 125 15.68 -18.30 11.94
CA ILE A 125 16.31 -16.98 11.72
C ILE A 125 16.90 -16.50 13.05
N PRO A 126 18.20 -16.13 13.08
CA PRO A 126 18.84 -15.67 14.30
C PRO A 126 18.26 -14.33 14.77
N SER A 127 18.13 -14.17 16.08
CA SER A 127 17.51 -12.95 16.67
C SER A 127 18.22 -11.66 16.30
N GLU A 128 19.52 -11.69 16.10
CA GLU A 128 20.34 -10.55 15.68
C GLU A 128 20.08 -10.11 14.23
N ALA A 129 19.43 -10.96 13.42
CA ALA A 129 19.03 -10.63 12.07
C ALA A 129 17.61 -10.00 12.00
N ILE A 130 16.87 -10.02 13.11
CA ILE A 130 15.48 -9.54 13.17
C ILE A 130 15.43 -8.16 13.80
N GLU A 131 14.90 -7.18 13.09
CA GLU A 131 14.55 -5.87 13.61
C GLU A 131 13.04 -5.65 13.57
N MET A 132 12.52 -4.93 14.55
CA MET A 132 11.08 -4.69 14.69
C MET A 132 10.76 -3.19 14.62
N ASP A 133 9.77 -2.84 13.80
CA ASP A 133 9.13 -1.53 13.72
C ASP A 133 7.65 -1.66 14.10
N GLY A 134 7.31 -1.40 15.35
CA GLY A 134 5.94 -1.45 15.87
C GLY A 134 5.10 -0.20 15.55
N GLU A 135 5.66 0.79 14.86
CA GLU A 135 4.98 2.02 14.44
C GLU A 135 4.60 2.02 12.96
N GLY A 136 4.61 0.87 12.34
CA GLY A 136 4.23 0.66 10.94
C GLY A 136 2.71 0.65 10.71
N TYR A 137 1.97 1.64 11.23
CA TYR A 137 0.49 1.73 11.15
C TYR A 137 -0.06 1.86 9.73
N SER A 138 0.75 2.27 8.79
CA SER A 138 0.45 2.32 7.36
C SER A 138 1.71 2.07 6.54
N THR A 139 1.53 1.71 5.25
CA THR A 139 2.66 1.56 4.32
C THR A 139 3.55 2.79 4.27
N TYR A 140 2.94 3.98 4.33
CA TYR A 140 3.69 5.22 4.38
C TYR A 140 4.55 5.31 5.66
N ASP A 141 4.00 4.95 6.82
CA ASP A 141 4.70 5.02 8.10
C ASP A 141 5.86 4.02 8.13
N SER A 142 5.64 2.77 7.69
CA SER A 142 6.68 1.75 7.55
C SER A 142 7.89 2.23 6.73
N VAL A 143 7.64 2.78 5.54
CA VAL A 143 8.73 3.27 4.68
C VAL A 143 9.37 4.56 5.24
N ASN A 144 8.57 5.45 5.82
CA ASN A 144 9.09 6.66 6.44
C ASN A 144 9.95 6.36 7.69
N ASN A 145 9.64 5.29 8.43
CA ASN A 145 10.47 4.83 9.55
C ASN A 145 11.81 4.28 9.05
N VAL A 146 11.82 3.56 7.90
CA VAL A 146 13.07 3.18 7.22
C VAL A 146 13.89 4.42 6.85
N LYS A 147 13.28 5.43 6.22
CA LYS A 147 13.96 6.70 5.87
C LYS A 147 14.52 7.39 7.11
N LYS A 148 13.71 7.54 8.17
CA LYS A 148 14.12 8.21 9.42
C LYS A 148 15.27 7.50 10.13
N ASN A 149 15.29 6.16 10.09
CA ASN A 149 16.37 5.37 10.64
C ASN A 149 17.72 5.68 9.96
N GLY A 150 17.70 5.98 8.64
CA GLY A 150 18.86 6.42 7.86
C GLY A 150 19.90 5.33 7.58
N ARG A 151 19.77 4.12 8.15
CA ARG A 151 20.68 2.98 7.95
C ARG A 151 20.41 2.24 6.64
N TYR A 152 19.16 2.23 6.16
CA TYR A 152 18.71 1.43 5.02
C TYR A 152 18.33 2.35 3.87
N LYS A 153 19.09 2.30 2.78
CA LYS A 153 18.90 3.12 1.59
C LYS A 153 18.43 2.32 0.37
N ASN A 154 18.82 1.03 0.33
CA ASN A 154 18.47 0.10 -0.73
C ASN A 154 17.81 -1.14 -0.11
N ILE A 155 16.51 -1.31 -0.27
CA ILE A 155 15.72 -2.31 0.44
C ILE A 155 14.94 -3.23 -0.50
N VAL A 156 14.59 -4.43 -0.01
CA VAL A 156 13.57 -5.27 -0.64
C VAL A 156 12.29 -5.16 0.18
N ILE A 157 11.19 -4.78 -0.45
CA ILE A 157 9.86 -4.75 0.19
C ILE A 157 9.14 -6.06 -0.13
N VAL A 158 8.73 -6.78 0.91
CA VAL A 158 7.99 -8.05 0.81
C VAL A 158 6.53 -7.83 1.14
N THR A 159 5.67 -7.99 0.14
CA THR A 159 4.20 -7.93 0.30
C THR A 159 3.52 -8.54 -0.94
N GLN A 160 2.17 -8.63 -0.96
CA GLN A 160 1.45 -9.14 -2.13
C GLN A 160 1.57 -8.19 -3.32
N LYS A 161 1.56 -8.76 -4.54
CA LYS A 161 1.80 -8.06 -5.80
C LYS A 161 0.96 -6.78 -5.97
N TYR A 162 -0.33 -6.82 -5.64
CA TYR A 162 -1.22 -5.66 -5.81
C TYR A 162 -0.83 -4.47 -4.92
N HIS A 163 -0.17 -4.75 -3.79
CA HIS A 163 0.29 -3.77 -2.80
C HIS A 163 1.71 -3.25 -3.11
N LEU A 164 2.57 -4.05 -3.77
CA LEU A 164 3.95 -3.68 -4.09
C LEU A 164 4.04 -2.36 -4.84
N TYR A 165 3.20 -2.15 -5.84
CA TYR A 165 3.23 -0.90 -6.62
C TYR A 165 3.15 0.35 -5.74
N ARG A 166 2.27 0.34 -4.73
CA ARG A 166 2.13 1.46 -3.82
C ARG A 166 3.29 1.57 -2.84
N ALA A 167 3.76 0.46 -2.31
CA ALA A 167 4.85 0.45 -1.35
C ALA A 167 6.17 0.94 -1.99
N ILE A 168 6.50 0.47 -3.19
CA ILE A 168 7.68 0.89 -3.94
C ILE A 168 7.56 2.37 -4.34
N TYR A 169 6.39 2.80 -4.84
CA TYR A 169 6.15 4.21 -5.17
C TYR A 169 6.39 5.14 -3.97
N ILE A 170 5.90 4.77 -2.78
CA ILE A 170 6.15 5.54 -1.55
C ILE A 170 7.64 5.57 -1.24
N ALA A 171 8.34 4.44 -1.35
CA ALA A 171 9.77 4.35 -1.07
C ALA A 171 10.57 5.30 -1.98
N GLU A 172 10.34 5.24 -3.29
CA GLU A 172 10.98 6.13 -4.28
C GLU A 172 10.72 7.62 -3.99
N LYS A 173 9.48 7.97 -3.61
CA LYS A 173 9.13 9.36 -3.26
C LYS A 173 9.72 9.82 -1.92
N LEU A 174 10.13 8.90 -1.09
CA LEU A 174 10.83 9.17 0.16
C LEU A 174 12.36 9.01 0.04
N ASP A 175 12.91 8.91 -1.17
CA ASP A 175 14.35 8.73 -1.46
C ASP A 175 14.93 7.44 -0.84
N VAL A 176 14.12 6.38 -0.75
CA VAL A 176 14.54 5.03 -0.37
C VAL A 176 14.47 4.16 -1.63
N SER A 177 15.61 3.68 -2.11
CA SER A 177 15.66 2.75 -3.25
C SER A 177 15.01 1.42 -2.85
N ALA A 178 14.04 0.95 -3.63
CA ALA A 178 13.31 -0.25 -3.28
C ALA A 178 13.01 -1.14 -4.48
N ASP A 179 13.27 -2.43 -4.33
CA ASP A 179 12.73 -3.48 -5.19
C ASP A 179 11.63 -4.26 -4.43
N GLY A 180 10.68 -4.80 -5.15
CA GLY A 180 9.57 -5.55 -4.56
C GLY A 180 9.69 -7.05 -4.77
N ALA A 181 9.54 -7.81 -3.71
CA ALA A 181 9.37 -9.26 -3.73
C ALA A 181 7.90 -9.65 -3.53
N ASN A 182 7.34 -10.38 -4.49
CA ASN A 182 5.93 -10.76 -4.48
C ASN A 182 5.69 -11.96 -3.56
N ALA A 183 4.91 -11.74 -2.51
CA ALA A 183 4.46 -12.76 -1.57
C ALA A 183 3.02 -13.25 -1.84
N SER A 184 2.55 -13.20 -3.08
CA SER A 184 1.25 -13.78 -3.45
C SER A 184 1.40 -15.26 -3.76
N LEU A 185 1.68 -16.08 -2.74
CA LEU A 185 1.89 -17.53 -2.89
C LEU A 185 0.55 -18.26 -3.03
N ASN A 186 -0.49 -17.76 -2.37
CA ASN A 186 -1.81 -18.36 -2.31
C ASN A 186 -2.92 -17.45 -2.85
N LYS A 187 -4.12 -18.03 -3.02
CA LYS A 187 -5.35 -17.27 -3.27
C LYS A 187 -6.04 -17.01 -1.93
N TYR A 188 -6.27 -15.76 -1.63
CA TYR A 188 -6.94 -15.36 -0.38
C TYR A 188 -8.39 -14.96 -0.64
N SER A 189 -9.28 -15.21 0.31
CA SER A 189 -10.66 -14.72 0.26
C SER A 189 -10.69 -13.18 0.26
N GLY A 190 -11.67 -12.54 -0.40
CA GLY A 190 -11.86 -11.09 -0.37
C GLY A 190 -10.89 -10.28 -1.23
N GLN A 191 -10.25 -10.86 -2.24
CA GLN A 191 -9.31 -10.14 -3.13
C GLN A 191 -9.96 -8.94 -3.84
N GLY A 192 -11.24 -9.04 -4.25
CA GLY A 192 -11.94 -7.93 -4.90
C GLY A 192 -12.07 -6.70 -4.00
N ALA A 193 -12.46 -6.90 -2.74
CA ALA A 193 -12.56 -5.81 -1.76
C ALA A 193 -11.18 -5.17 -1.48
N ARG A 194 -10.11 -5.98 -1.41
CA ARG A 194 -8.74 -5.48 -1.26
C ARG A 194 -8.30 -4.67 -2.48
N GLY A 195 -8.63 -5.10 -3.70
CA GLY A 195 -8.34 -4.37 -4.93
C GLY A 195 -9.01 -2.99 -4.94
N LEU A 196 -10.28 -2.92 -4.54
CA LEU A 196 -10.99 -1.65 -4.43
C LEU A 196 -10.39 -0.72 -3.36
N ARG A 197 -10.06 -1.29 -2.18
CA ARG A 197 -9.37 -0.54 -1.11
C ARG A 197 -8.03 -0.01 -1.60
N GLU A 198 -7.29 -0.82 -2.33
CA GLU A 198 -5.97 -0.45 -2.84
C GLU A 198 -6.05 0.66 -3.87
N PHE A 199 -7.09 0.66 -4.73
CA PHE A 199 -7.35 1.74 -5.69
C PHE A 199 -7.51 3.10 -4.97
N GLY A 200 -8.30 3.17 -3.89
CA GLY A 200 -8.42 4.37 -3.07
C GLY A 200 -7.14 4.72 -2.30
N ALA A 201 -6.44 3.70 -1.77
CA ALA A 201 -5.20 3.89 -1.01
C ALA A 201 -4.06 4.45 -1.88
N ARG A 202 -3.94 4.03 -3.15
CA ARG A 202 -2.96 4.59 -4.10
C ARG A 202 -3.19 6.09 -4.32
N THR A 203 -4.43 6.50 -4.55
CA THR A 203 -4.75 7.93 -4.70
C THR A 203 -4.42 8.72 -3.43
N LYS A 204 -4.83 8.21 -2.25
CA LYS A 204 -4.51 8.85 -0.96
C LYS A 204 -3.00 9.02 -0.76
N ASP A 205 -2.24 7.95 -0.97
CA ASP A 205 -0.81 7.96 -0.71
C ASP A 205 -0.03 8.73 -1.78
N PHE A 206 -0.52 8.80 -3.03
CA PHE A 206 -0.01 9.72 -4.05
C PHE A 206 0.00 11.16 -3.54
N PHE A 207 -1.13 11.65 -3.03
CA PHE A 207 -1.20 13.00 -2.47
C PHE A 207 -0.39 13.15 -1.17
N LYS A 208 -0.39 12.11 -0.31
CA LYS A 208 0.37 12.15 0.96
C LYS A 208 1.88 12.37 0.72
N VAL A 209 2.46 11.74 -0.31
CA VAL A 209 3.90 11.90 -0.62
C VAL A 209 4.20 13.13 -1.45
N PHE A 210 3.22 13.70 -2.17
CA PHE A 210 3.39 14.86 -3.04
C PHE A 210 3.31 16.19 -2.27
N PHE A 211 2.49 16.28 -1.22
CA PHE A 211 2.26 17.48 -0.43
C PHE A 211 3.04 17.50 0.91
N LYS A 212 4.12 16.76 0.99
CA LYS A 212 4.99 16.70 2.17
C LYS A 212 6.26 17.58 2.10
#